data_e76fe934bbac4fcbd90c3d67eca6057b
#
_entry.id   e76fe934bbac4fcbd90c3d67eca6057b
#
_cell.length_a   1.000
_cell.length_b   1.000
_cell.length_c   1.000
_cell.angle_alpha   90.00
_cell.angle_beta   90.00
_cell.angle_gamma   90.00
#
_symmetry.space_group_name_H-M   'P 1'
#
loop_
_entity.id
_entity.type
_entity.pdbx_description
1 polymer ?
#
loop_
_entity_poly.entity_id
_entity_poly.type
_entity_poly.pdbx_seq_one_letter_code
_entity_poly.pdbx_strand_id
1 'polypeptide(L)'
;MRFLAYICQNSNNFIIFATRMKDKLYIERRRHIGRLLQSERKHLHLEQVDIARVFGVRQELISKIEAGSRRIDILELMDYCEALNFTLTEFAWKLETYLSALSLLQLPKRNIFGKKIKVDVSWCENKFLVSFGEIVPDTFVFTADTFVGLQKAIEDGLNRHIKEIAADGFEIPLWLVNKEYEFDFRFHDAVSLLKAYCPYVSLAAISRVSGINQNLLSQYANGLKKARPKQIKRIMEAIHIIGRQLMFAVV
;
A
#
# COMPACT_ATOMS: atom_id res chain seq x y z
N MET A 1 -29.63 -28.67 -27.30
CA MET A 1 -29.99 -28.69 -25.85
C MET A 1 -28.94 -29.31 -24.92
N ARG A 2 -28.22 -30.39 -25.31
CA ARG A 2 -27.18 -31.01 -24.42
C ARG A 2 -25.96 -30.10 -24.11
N PHE A 3 -25.58 -29.21 -25.03
CA PHE A 3 -24.40 -28.31 -24.84
C PHE A 3 -24.66 -27.18 -23.84
N LEU A 4 -25.86 -26.60 -23.81
CA LEU A 4 -26.27 -25.60 -22.84
C LEU A 4 -26.37 -26.16 -21.41
N ALA A 5 -26.86 -27.40 -21.26
CA ALA A 5 -26.91 -28.10 -19.97
C ALA A 5 -25.50 -28.38 -19.41
N TYR A 6 -24.53 -28.70 -20.25
CA TYR A 6 -23.13 -28.91 -19.86
C TYR A 6 -22.46 -27.62 -19.38
N ILE A 7 -22.71 -26.48 -20.05
CA ILE A 7 -22.18 -25.17 -19.65
C ILE A 7 -22.77 -24.73 -18.30
N CYS A 8 -24.11 -24.88 -18.11
CA CYS A 8 -24.77 -24.54 -16.85
C CYS A 8 -24.27 -25.40 -15.68
N GLN A 9 -24.04 -26.70 -15.90
CA GLN A 9 -23.56 -27.60 -14.87
C GLN A 9 -22.11 -27.32 -14.45
N ASN A 10 -21.24 -26.95 -15.41
CA ASN A 10 -19.86 -26.54 -15.13
C ASN A 10 -19.78 -25.17 -14.48
N SER A 11 -20.64 -24.22 -14.85
CA SER A 11 -20.71 -22.90 -14.21
C SER A 11 -21.13 -23.01 -12.75
N ASN A 12 -22.12 -23.85 -12.43
CA ASN A 12 -22.54 -24.10 -11.05
C ASN A 12 -21.42 -24.76 -10.21
N ASN A 13 -20.73 -25.74 -10.77
CA ASN A 13 -19.60 -26.39 -10.10
C ASN A 13 -18.44 -25.43 -9.87
N PHE A 14 -18.16 -24.53 -10.80
CA PHE A 14 -17.14 -23.49 -10.66
C PHE A 14 -17.53 -22.46 -9.57
N ILE A 15 -18.79 -22.04 -9.54
CA ILE A 15 -19.31 -21.12 -8.51
C ILE A 15 -19.23 -21.78 -7.11
N ILE A 16 -19.63 -23.03 -6.98
CA ILE A 16 -19.56 -23.78 -5.71
C ILE A 16 -18.10 -23.94 -5.26
N PHE A 17 -17.18 -24.26 -6.18
CA PHE A 17 -15.75 -24.37 -5.89
C PHE A 17 -15.16 -23.04 -5.46
N ALA A 18 -15.44 -21.95 -6.19
CA ALA A 18 -14.99 -20.59 -5.85
C ALA A 18 -15.53 -20.13 -4.48
N THR A 19 -16.78 -20.46 -4.17
CA THR A 19 -17.39 -20.15 -2.87
C THR A 19 -16.70 -20.91 -1.74
N ARG A 20 -16.46 -22.23 -1.90
CA ARG A 20 -15.73 -23.05 -0.91
C ARG A 20 -14.31 -22.60 -0.67
N MET A 21 -13.59 -22.20 -1.73
CA MET A 21 -12.23 -21.63 -1.60
C MET A 21 -12.26 -20.31 -0.84
N LYS A 22 -13.26 -19.47 -1.11
CA LYS A 22 -13.45 -18.19 -0.42
C LYS A 22 -13.72 -18.42 1.07
N ASP A 23 -14.58 -19.36 1.42
CA ASP A 23 -14.90 -19.70 2.81
C ASP A 23 -13.67 -20.20 3.57
N LYS A 24 -12.86 -21.07 2.97
CA LYS A 24 -11.61 -21.55 3.55
C LYS A 24 -10.64 -20.40 3.82
N LEU A 25 -10.47 -19.50 2.86
CA LEU A 25 -9.61 -18.33 3.01
C LEU A 25 -10.11 -17.39 4.12
N TYR A 26 -11.43 -17.19 4.26
CA TYR A 26 -12.02 -16.40 5.33
C TYR A 26 -11.80 -17.01 6.71
N ILE A 27 -11.90 -18.33 6.83
CA ILE A 27 -11.63 -19.04 8.07
C ILE A 27 -10.16 -18.91 8.48
N GLU A 28 -9.24 -19.04 7.52
CA GLU A 28 -7.81 -18.88 7.77
C GLU A 28 -7.46 -17.44 8.18
N ARG A 29 -7.96 -16.45 7.47
CA ARG A 29 -7.75 -15.02 7.83
C ARG A 29 -8.28 -14.71 9.24
N ARG A 30 -9.44 -15.24 9.59
CA ARG A 30 -10.01 -15.09 10.94
C ARG A 30 -9.11 -15.67 12.02
N ARG A 31 -8.55 -16.87 11.80
CA ARG A 31 -7.60 -17.49 12.71
C ARG A 31 -6.34 -16.65 12.87
N HIS A 32 -5.86 -16.03 11.80
CA HIS A 32 -4.70 -15.16 11.85
C HIS A 32 -4.96 -13.84 12.58
N ILE A 33 -6.16 -13.25 12.42
CA ILE A 33 -6.59 -12.10 13.21
C ILE A 33 -6.59 -12.47 14.71
N GLY A 34 -7.21 -13.58 15.07
CA GLY A 34 -7.26 -14.04 16.45
C GLY A 34 -5.88 -14.31 17.04
N ARG A 35 -4.97 -14.94 16.28
CA ARG A 35 -3.57 -15.18 16.71
C ARG A 35 -2.80 -13.88 16.90
N LEU A 36 -3.01 -12.88 16.06
CA LEU A 36 -2.36 -11.57 16.21
C LEU A 36 -2.86 -10.89 17.50
N LEU A 37 -4.16 -10.84 17.74
CA LEU A 37 -4.73 -10.30 18.97
C LEU A 37 -4.20 -11.03 20.21
N GLN A 38 -4.17 -12.36 20.18
CA GLN A 38 -3.60 -13.17 21.25
C GLN A 38 -2.12 -12.88 21.50
N SER A 39 -1.32 -12.70 20.43
CA SER A 39 0.11 -12.39 20.51
C SER A 39 0.33 -11.04 21.19
N GLU A 40 -0.41 -10.00 20.77
CA GLU A 40 -0.31 -8.67 21.35
C GLU A 40 -0.73 -8.65 22.83
N ARG A 41 -1.84 -9.35 23.17
CA ARG A 41 -2.27 -9.50 24.57
C ARG A 41 -1.19 -10.16 25.44
N LYS A 42 -0.62 -11.27 24.97
CA LYS A 42 0.46 -11.97 25.69
C LYS A 42 1.72 -11.13 25.82
N HIS A 43 2.02 -10.31 24.82
CA HIS A 43 3.16 -9.39 24.88
C HIS A 43 3.02 -8.36 26.00
N LEU A 44 1.77 -7.97 26.30
CA LEU A 44 1.44 -7.08 27.41
C LEU A 44 1.23 -7.83 28.75
N HIS A 45 1.51 -9.14 28.81
CA HIS A 45 1.31 -10.00 29.98
C HIS A 45 -0.14 -10.02 30.51
N LEU A 46 -1.13 -9.75 29.64
CA LEU A 46 -2.55 -9.78 29.98
C LEU A 46 -3.14 -11.17 29.77
N GLU A 47 -4.08 -11.53 30.66
CA GLU A 47 -4.87 -12.76 30.52
C GLU A 47 -6.19 -12.48 29.76
N GLN A 48 -6.81 -13.52 29.22
CA GLN A 48 -8.12 -13.39 28.52
C GLN A 48 -9.21 -12.79 29.41
N VAL A 49 -9.13 -13.04 30.72
CA VAL A 49 -10.06 -12.48 31.71
C VAL A 49 -9.93 -10.97 31.84
N ASP A 50 -8.73 -10.44 31.66
CA ASP A 50 -8.50 -8.98 31.74
C ASP A 50 -9.19 -8.28 30.59
N ILE A 51 -9.02 -8.79 29.38
CA ILE A 51 -9.73 -8.30 28.19
C ILE A 51 -11.25 -8.46 28.36
N ALA A 52 -11.71 -9.62 28.83
CA ALA A 52 -13.12 -9.89 29.05
C ALA A 52 -13.75 -8.91 30.04
N ARG A 53 -13.00 -8.51 31.07
CA ARG A 53 -13.44 -7.51 32.05
C ARG A 53 -13.62 -6.13 31.45
N VAL A 54 -12.69 -5.69 30.60
CA VAL A 54 -12.78 -4.40 29.87
C VAL A 54 -13.99 -4.38 28.96
N PHE A 55 -14.26 -5.48 28.26
CA PHE A 55 -15.41 -5.64 27.37
C PHE A 55 -16.76 -5.82 28.10
N GLY A 56 -16.76 -6.13 29.39
CA GLY A 56 -17.98 -6.53 30.10
C GLY A 56 -18.59 -7.83 29.59
N VAL A 57 -17.77 -8.76 29.09
CA VAL A 57 -18.19 -10.03 28.47
C VAL A 57 -17.60 -11.23 29.21
N ARG A 58 -18.06 -12.44 28.85
CA ARG A 58 -17.48 -13.67 29.37
C ARG A 58 -16.15 -13.99 28.68
N GLN A 59 -15.19 -14.54 29.43
CA GLN A 59 -13.90 -15.00 28.93
C GLN A 59 -14.01 -15.90 27.68
N GLU A 60 -15.05 -16.76 27.64
CA GLU A 60 -15.30 -17.66 26.50
C GLU A 60 -15.43 -16.91 25.17
N LEU A 61 -15.95 -15.68 25.18
CA LEU A 61 -16.06 -14.84 23.98
C LEU A 61 -14.69 -14.48 23.46
N ILE A 62 -13.82 -14.00 24.35
CA ILE A 62 -12.44 -13.64 24.01
C ILE A 62 -11.68 -14.86 23.50
N SER A 63 -11.82 -16.01 24.17
CA SER A 63 -11.22 -17.27 23.74
C SER A 63 -11.66 -17.66 22.32
N LYS A 64 -12.96 -17.53 21.99
CA LYS A 64 -13.49 -17.82 20.65
C LYS A 64 -13.00 -16.83 19.58
N ILE A 65 -12.81 -15.56 19.92
CA ILE A 65 -12.24 -14.54 19.03
C ILE A 65 -10.77 -14.90 18.73
N GLU A 66 -9.96 -15.14 19.77
CA GLU A 66 -8.54 -15.47 19.61
C GLU A 66 -8.31 -16.79 18.86
N ALA A 67 -9.17 -17.79 19.07
CA ALA A 67 -9.15 -19.05 18.33
C ALA A 67 -9.64 -18.90 16.87
N GLY A 68 -10.23 -17.76 16.50
CA GLY A 68 -10.80 -17.52 15.17
C GLY A 68 -12.07 -18.33 14.90
N SER A 69 -12.69 -18.91 15.92
CA SER A 69 -13.96 -19.66 15.81
C SER A 69 -15.17 -18.74 15.74
N ARG A 70 -15.07 -17.53 16.29
CA ARG A 70 -16.07 -16.46 16.19
C ARG A 70 -15.57 -15.31 15.31
N ARG A 71 -16.48 -14.67 14.59
CA ARG A 71 -16.18 -13.39 13.90
C ARG A 71 -16.11 -12.30 14.96
N ILE A 72 -15.17 -11.39 14.78
CA ILE A 72 -15.10 -10.11 15.47
C ILE A 72 -15.63 -9.05 14.53
N ASP A 73 -16.52 -8.20 14.96
CA ASP A 73 -16.93 -7.03 14.18
C ASP A 73 -15.95 -5.86 14.37
N ILE A 74 -16.17 -4.78 13.62
CA ILE A 74 -15.23 -3.65 13.63
C ILE A 74 -15.24 -2.91 14.96
N LEU A 75 -16.39 -2.82 15.64
CA LEU A 75 -16.50 -2.13 16.92
C LEU A 75 -15.82 -2.95 18.02
N GLU A 76 -16.12 -4.27 18.08
CA GLU A 76 -15.41 -5.19 18.97
C GLU A 76 -13.90 -5.17 18.74
N LEU A 77 -13.45 -5.02 17.49
CA LEU A 77 -12.03 -4.92 17.17
C LEU A 77 -11.43 -3.62 17.69
N MET A 78 -12.14 -2.49 17.57
CA MET A 78 -11.70 -1.21 18.12
C MET A 78 -11.56 -1.28 19.63
N ASP A 79 -12.57 -1.83 20.33
CA ASP A 79 -12.52 -2.03 21.78
C ASP A 79 -11.34 -2.94 22.18
N TYR A 80 -11.08 -4.00 21.39
CA TYR A 80 -9.96 -4.90 21.64
C TYR A 80 -8.62 -4.19 21.47
N CYS A 81 -8.47 -3.38 20.44
CA CYS A 81 -7.27 -2.58 20.22
C CYS A 81 -7.06 -1.57 21.34
N GLU A 82 -8.13 -0.91 21.80
CA GLU A 82 -8.08 0.04 22.92
C GLU A 82 -7.66 -0.67 24.22
N ALA A 83 -8.22 -1.84 24.53
CA ALA A 83 -7.81 -2.65 25.68
C ALA A 83 -6.34 -3.08 25.64
N LEU A 84 -5.76 -3.19 24.44
CA LEU A 84 -4.34 -3.50 24.22
C LEU A 84 -3.46 -2.25 24.07
N ASN A 85 -4.04 -1.05 24.23
CA ASN A 85 -3.38 0.24 24.12
C ASN A 85 -2.68 0.49 22.76
N PHE A 86 -3.34 0.11 21.67
CA PHE A 86 -2.93 0.49 20.32
C PHE A 86 -4.12 0.87 19.44
N THR A 87 -3.86 1.62 18.39
CA THR A 87 -4.89 2.10 17.48
C THR A 87 -5.31 1.02 16.47
N LEU A 88 -6.54 1.14 15.94
CA LEU A 88 -7.00 0.29 14.83
C LEU A 88 -6.05 0.35 13.61
N THR A 89 -5.45 1.52 13.36
CA THR A 89 -4.49 1.71 12.26
C THR A 89 -3.21 0.90 12.47
N GLU A 90 -2.67 0.88 13.69
CA GLU A 90 -1.51 0.05 14.04
C GLU A 90 -1.82 -1.43 13.92
N PHE A 91 -3.01 -1.85 14.38
CA PHE A 91 -3.46 -3.22 14.22
C PHE A 91 -3.60 -3.60 12.74
N ALA A 92 -4.26 -2.77 11.93
CA ALA A 92 -4.42 -3.00 10.50
C ALA A 92 -3.07 -3.15 9.80
N TRP A 93 -2.10 -2.30 10.11
CA TRP A 93 -0.76 -2.38 9.56
C TRP A 93 -0.03 -3.68 9.96
N LYS A 94 -0.08 -4.06 11.25
CA LYS A 94 0.49 -5.33 11.74
C LYS A 94 -0.15 -6.52 11.02
N LEU A 95 -1.48 -6.49 10.87
CA LEU A 95 -2.23 -7.53 10.20
C LEU A 95 -1.88 -7.66 8.71
N GLU A 96 -1.80 -6.54 8.00
CA GLU A 96 -1.40 -6.53 6.59
C GLU A 96 0.01 -7.07 6.39
N THR A 97 0.96 -6.65 7.23
CA THR A 97 2.33 -7.14 7.20
C THR A 97 2.38 -8.65 7.44
N TYR A 98 1.66 -9.13 8.45
CA TYR A 98 1.61 -10.53 8.81
C TYR A 98 0.94 -11.40 7.72
N LEU A 99 -0.21 -10.98 7.20
CA LEU A 99 -0.93 -11.70 6.15
C LEU A 99 -0.18 -11.68 4.81
N SER A 100 0.53 -10.59 4.50
CA SER A 100 1.36 -10.50 3.29
C SER A 100 2.54 -11.46 3.35
N ALA A 101 3.19 -11.59 4.51
CA ALA A 101 4.28 -12.55 4.72
C ALA A 101 3.82 -14.01 4.52
N LEU A 102 2.56 -14.30 4.82
CA LEU A 102 1.95 -15.63 4.65
C LEU A 102 1.33 -15.84 3.26
N SER A 103 1.46 -14.89 2.35
CA SER A 103 0.78 -14.89 1.02
C SER A 103 -0.74 -15.08 1.10
N LEU A 104 -1.34 -14.82 2.27
CA LEU A 104 -2.78 -14.92 2.52
C LEU A 104 -3.54 -13.65 2.14
N LEU A 105 -2.82 -12.55 1.98
CA LEU A 105 -3.35 -11.31 1.48
C LEU A 105 -3.22 -11.31 -0.05
N GLN A 106 -4.05 -12.07 -0.71
CA GLN A 106 -4.36 -11.84 -2.11
C GLN A 106 -5.35 -10.67 -2.14
N LEU A 107 -4.84 -9.46 -1.90
CA LEU A 107 -5.59 -8.29 -2.30
C LEU A 107 -5.76 -8.43 -3.82
N PRO A 108 -6.99 -8.62 -4.34
CA PRO A 108 -7.20 -8.27 -5.72
C PRO A 108 -6.67 -6.85 -5.81
N LYS A 109 -5.93 -6.53 -6.85
CA LYS A 109 -5.60 -5.15 -7.21
C LYS A 109 -6.91 -4.43 -7.57
N ARG A 110 -7.83 -4.33 -6.63
CA ARG A 110 -8.96 -3.42 -6.72
C ARG A 110 -8.34 -2.06 -6.49
N ASN A 111 -8.20 -1.33 -7.58
CA ASN A 111 -8.06 0.10 -7.51
C ASN A 111 -9.32 0.63 -6.81
N ILE A 112 -9.33 0.61 -5.49
CA ILE A 112 -10.38 1.22 -4.68
C ILE A 112 -10.32 2.75 -4.88
N PHE A 113 -9.17 3.26 -5.34
CA PHE A 113 -8.87 4.67 -5.59
C PHE A 113 -8.59 4.96 -7.08
N GLY A 114 -9.39 4.42 -7.99
CA GLY A 114 -9.24 4.78 -9.39
C GLY A 114 -8.05 4.12 -10.12
N LYS A 115 -7.77 4.59 -11.31
CA LYS A 115 -6.68 4.07 -12.14
C LYS A 115 -5.32 4.59 -11.66
N LYS A 116 -4.31 3.72 -11.62
CA LYS A 116 -2.92 4.14 -11.38
C LYS A 116 -2.27 4.56 -12.69
N ILE A 117 -1.87 5.81 -12.74
CA ILE A 117 -1.09 6.37 -13.82
C ILE A 117 0.39 6.15 -13.50
N LYS A 118 1.05 5.31 -14.26
CA LYS A 118 2.48 5.05 -14.09
C LYS A 118 3.26 6.25 -14.60
N VAL A 119 4.11 6.79 -13.74
CA VAL A 119 4.91 7.97 -14.02
C VAL A 119 6.38 7.61 -13.79
N ASP A 120 7.13 7.52 -14.88
CA ASP A 120 8.56 7.19 -14.82
C ASP A 120 9.37 8.44 -14.51
N VAL A 121 10.10 8.41 -13.38
CA VAL A 121 10.87 9.55 -12.87
C VAL A 121 12.36 9.26 -13.02
N SER A 122 13.08 10.21 -13.64
CA SER A 122 14.52 10.19 -13.76
C SER A 122 15.13 11.54 -13.39
N TRP A 123 16.45 11.60 -13.22
CA TRP A 123 17.20 12.81 -12.96
C TRP A 123 18.15 13.10 -14.12
N CYS A 124 17.95 14.21 -14.80
CA CYS A 124 18.75 14.62 -15.94
C CYS A 124 18.99 16.13 -15.89
N GLU A 125 20.21 16.58 -16.23
CA GLU A 125 20.57 18.00 -16.32
C GLU A 125 20.16 18.85 -15.09
N ASN A 126 20.36 18.30 -13.90
CA ASN A 126 19.98 18.92 -12.62
C ASN A 126 18.48 19.17 -12.43
N LYS A 127 17.62 18.46 -13.15
CA LYS A 127 16.16 18.51 -13.03
C LYS A 127 15.55 17.13 -12.95
N PHE A 128 14.38 17.06 -12.36
CA PHE A 128 13.51 15.89 -12.50
C PHE A 128 12.94 15.88 -13.92
N LEU A 129 13.02 14.74 -14.57
CA LEU A 129 12.40 14.44 -15.84
C LEU A 129 11.37 13.34 -15.62
N VAL A 130 10.18 13.54 -16.16
CA VAL A 130 9.09 12.57 -16.10
C VAL A 130 8.56 12.30 -17.48
N SER A 131 8.25 11.04 -17.75
CA SER A 131 7.49 10.64 -18.92
C SER A 131 6.37 9.67 -18.53
N PHE A 132 5.19 9.84 -19.13
CA PHE A 132 4.10 8.87 -19.10
C PHE A 132 3.29 8.94 -20.40
N GLY A 133 2.79 7.78 -20.86
CA GLY A 133 2.17 7.67 -22.18
C GLY A 133 1.04 6.65 -22.29
N GLU A 134 0.61 6.04 -21.17
CA GLU A 134 -0.40 4.97 -21.24
C GLU A 134 -1.87 5.48 -21.25
N ILE A 135 -2.11 6.78 -21.16
CA ILE A 135 -3.47 7.34 -20.91
C ILE A 135 -4.08 7.95 -22.15
N VAL A 136 -3.25 8.49 -23.02
CA VAL A 136 -3.60 9.20 -24.25
C VAL A 136 -2.54 8.89 -25.32
N PRO A 137 -2.86 9.05 -26.62
CA PRO A 137 -1.95 8.71 -27.71
C PRO A 137 -0.58 9.39 -27.62
N ASP A 138 -0.47 10.46 -26.82
CA ASP A 138 0.74 11.27 -26.73
C ASP A 138 1.57 10.94 -25.48
N THR A 139 2.90 10.99 -25.64
CA THR A 139 3.84 10.88 -24.53
C THR A 139 4.04 12.25 -23.88
N PHE A 140 3.69 12.37 -22.61
CA PHE A 140 3.94 13.58 -21.84
C PHE A 140 5.32 13.58 -21.25
N VAL A 141 6.01 14.71 -21.37
CA VAL A 141 7.31 14.95 -20.75
C VAL A 141 7.24 16.23 -19.94
N PHE A 142 7.53 16.14 -18.64
CA PHE A 142 7.61 17.29 -17.75
C PHE A 142 8.96 17.34 -17.05
N THR A 143 9.43 18.56 -16.78
CA THR A 143 10.66 18.80 -16.03
C THR A 143 10.39 19.78 -14.89
N ALA A 144 11.09 19.61 -13.75
CA ALA A 144 11.05 20.54 -12.64
C ALA A 144 12.32 20.43 -11.79
N ASP A 145 12.66 21.50 -11.08
CA ASP A 145 13.83 21.53 -10.20
C ASP A 145 13.58 20.78 -8.88
N THR A 146 12.30 20.66 -8.46
CA THR A 146 11.89 19.96 -7.23
C THR A 146 10.83 18.90 -7.53
N PHE A 147 10.77 17.86 -6.71
CA PHE A 147 9.77 16.80 -6.88
C PHE A 147 8.34 17.31 -6.65
N VAL A 148 8.13 18.22 -5.70
CA VAL A 148 6.83 18.88 -5.49
C VAL A 148 6.41 19.72 -6.70
N GLY A 149 7.35 20.47 -7.25
CA GLY A 149 7.14 21.25 -8.49
C GLY A 149 6.79 20.34 -9.67
N LEU A 150 7.42 19.16 -9.74
CA LEU A 150 7.13 18.15 -10.76
C LEU A 150 5.71 17.60 -10.62
N GLN A 151 5.27 17.24 -9.41
CA GLN A 151 3.91 16.76 -9.16
C GLN A 151 2.87 17.78 -9.62
N LYS A 152 3.07 19.04 -9.28
CA LYS A 152 2.21 20.14 -9.73
C LYS A 152 2.21 20.31 -11.24
N ALA A 153 3.38 20.26 -11.88
CA ALA A 153 3.49 20.39 -13.33
C ALA A 153 2.75 19.26 -14.07
N ILE A 154 2.80 18.03 -13.53
CA ILE A 154 2.06 16.88 -14.06
C ILE A 154 0.55 17.09 -13.95
N GLU A 155 0.05 17.51 -12.78
CA GLU A 155 -1.37 17.77 -12.57
C GLU A 155 -1.89 18.89 -13.48
N ASP A 156 -1.17 19.99 -13.54
CA ASP A 156 -1.54 21.15 -14.39
C ASP A 156 -1.49 20.79 -15.89
N GLY A 157 -0.48 20.04 -16.30
CA GLY A 157 -0.33 19.56 -17.67
C GLY A 157 -1.43 18.59 -18.07
N LEU A 158 -1.74 17.62 -17.22
CA LEU A 158 -2.82 16.66 -17.46
C LEU A 158 -4.20 17.35 -17.52
N ASN A 159 -4.46 18.28 -16.60
CA ASN A 159 -5.71 19.05 -16.62
C ASN A 159 -5.87 19.92 -17.89
N ARG A 160 -4.75 20.47 -18.40
CA ARG A 160 -4.75 21.24 -19.67
C ARG A 160 -5.08 20.32 -20.83
N HIS A 161 -4.40 19.20 -20.93
CA HIS A 161 -4.60 18.25 -22.02
C HIS A 161 -6.02 17.65 -22.04
N ILE A 162 -6.60 17.36 -20.87
CA ILE A 162 -8.00 16.94 -20.77
C ILE A 162 -8.94 17.99 -21.41
N LYS A 163 -8.67 19.28 -21.18
CA LYS A 163 -9.48 20.37 -21.76
C LYS A 163 -9.29 20.48 -23.28
N GLU A 164 -8.06 20.28 -23.78
CA GLU A 164 -7.74 20.30 -25.20
C GLU A 164 -8.45 19.14 -25.92
N ILE A 165 -8.34 17.91 -25.42
CA ILE A 165 -9.02 16.73 -25.98
C ILE A 165 -10.54 16.91 -25.97
N ALA A 166 -11.11 17.51 -24.91
CA ALA A 166 -12.54 17.81 -24.85
C ALA A 166 -12.97 18.83 -25.90
N ALA A 167 -12.14 19.84 -26.15
CA ALA A 167 -12.40 20.86 -27.18
C ALA A 167 -12.35 20.29 -28.60
N ASP A 168 -11.49 19.28 -28.83
CA ASP A 168 -11.35 18.57 -30.09
C ASP A 168 -12.45 17.51 -30.32
N GLY A 169 -13.37 17.35 -29.38
CA GLY A 169 -14.54 16.47 -29.51
C GLY A 169 -14.26 14.98 -29.26
N PHE A 170 -13.12 14.62 -28.68
CA PHE A 170 -12.83 13.24 -28.30
C PHE A 170 -13.51 12.87 -26.97
N GLU A 171 -13.95 11.63 -26.87
CA GLU A 171 -14.51 11.09 -25.63
C GLU A 171 -13.40 10.90 -24.57
N ILE A 172 -13.55 11.59 -23.44
CA ILE A 172 -12.64 11.46 -22.30
C ILE A 172 -13.22 10.42 -21.33
N PRO A 173 -12.43 9.45 -20.87
CA PRO A 173 -12.87 8.51 -19.87
C PRO A 173 -13.34 9.19 -18.58
N LEU A 174 -14.52 8.81 -18.05
CA LEU A 174 -15.12 9.41 -16.87
C LEU A 174 -14.21 9.42 -15.64
N TRP A 175 -13.40 8.35 -15.46
CA TRP A 175 -12.43 8.27 -14.35
C TRP A 175 -11.37 9.37 -14.42
N LEU A 176 -11.04 9.85 -15.62
CA LEU A 176 -10.06 10.93 -15.82
C LEU A 176 -10.67 12.29 -15.54
N VAL A 177 -11.93 12.49 -15.98
CA VAL A 177 -12.72 13.71 -15.70
C VAL A 177 -13.00 13.86 -14.20
N ASN A 178 -13.39 12.77 -13.55
CA ASN A 178 -13.72 12.72 -12.11
C ASN A 178 -12.47 12.71 -11.21
N LYS A 179 -11.27 12.72 -11.78
CA LYS A 179 -10.00 12.59 -11.04
C LYS A 179 -9.90 11.31 -10.18
N GLU A 180 -10.49 10.22 -10.65
CA GLU A 180 -10.44 8.91 -10.02
C GLU A 180 -9.14 8.18 -10.40
N TYR A 181 -8.00 8.82 -10.18
CA TYR A 181 -6.67 8.27 -10.46
C TYR A 181 -5.64 8.69 -9.43
N GLU A 182 -4.57 7.90 -9.32
CA GLU A 182 -3.38 8.17 -8.54
C GLU A 182 -2.14 8.07 -9.41
N PHE A 183 -1.14 8.90 -9.17
CA PHE A 183 0.15 8.79 -9.82
C PHE A 183 1.02 7.74 -9.11
N ASP A 184 1.46 6.71 -9.85
CA ASP A 184 2.40 5.69 -9.40
C ASP A 184 3.82 6.08 -9.87
N PHE A 185 4.53 6.86 -9.04
CA PHE A 185 5.87 7.35 -9.36
C PHE A 185 6.91 6.23 -9.30
N ARG A 186 7.55 5.95 -10.42
CA ARG A 186 8.57 4.93 -10.59
C ARG A 186 9.93 5.57 -10.78
N PHE A 187 10.80 5.40 -9.81
CA PHE A 187 12.17 5.92 -9.84
C PHE A 187 13.10 4.89 -10.47
N HIS A 188 13.70 5.24 -11.60
CA HIS A 188 14.63 4.37 -12.34
C HIS A 188 16.07 4.45 -11.84
N ASP A 189 16.40 5.51 -11.10
CA ASP A 189 17.73 5.75 -10.57
C ASP A 189 17.71 6.21 -9.12
N ALA A 190 18.83 6.01 -8.42
CA ALA A 190 18.95 6.40 -7.03
C ALA A 190 19.07 7.92 -6.84
N VAL A 191 19.47 8.67 -7.87
CA VAL A 191 19.61 10.13 -7.81
C VAL A 191 18.23 10.74 -7.69
N SER A 192 17.33 10.42 -8.63
CA SER A 192 15.94 10.90 -8.63
C SER A 192 15.21 10.51 -7.34
N LEU A 193 15.36 9.24 -6.88
CA LEU A 193 14.76 8.76 -5.65
C LEU A 193 15.26 9.55 -4.42
N LEU A 194 16.57 9.68 -4.25
CA LEU A 194 17.14 10.39 -3.11
C LEU A 194 16.84 11.90 -3.17
N LYS A 195 16.94 12.53 -4.34
CA LYS A 195 16.58 13.95 -4.53
C LYS A 195 15.11 14.25 -4.21
N ALA A 196 14.20 13.31 -4.52
CA ALA A 196 12.78 13.47 -4.22
C ALA A 196 12.50 13.44 -2.70
N TYR A 197 13.19 12.60 -1.94
CA TYR A 197 12.86 12.34 -0.53
C TYR A 197 13.86 12.92 0.47
N CYS A 198 15.09 13.27 0.10
CA CYS A 198 16.04 13.93 1.00
C CYS A 198 15.57 15.25 1.63
N PRO A 199 14.67 16.04 1.02
CA PRO A 199 14.07 17.18 1.72
C PRO A 199 13.28 16.82 2.97
N TYR A 200 12.79 15.58 3.07
CA TYR A 200 11.97 15.09 4.19
C TYR A 200 12.71 14.12 5.10
N VAL A 201 13.68 13.36 4.56
CA VAL A 201 14.39 12.29 5.27
C VAL A 201 15.88 12.40 5.05
N SER A 202 16.65 12.54 6.14
CA SER A 202 18.11 12.68 6.05
C SER A 202 18.79 11.39 5.52
N LEU A 203 19.91 11.56 4.80
CA LEU A 203 20.73 10.43 4.34
C LEU A 203 21.21 9.56 5.51
N ALA A 204 21.42 10.15 6.70
CA ALA A 204 21.80 9.42 7.91
C ALA A 204 20.66 8.49 8.37
N ALA A 205 19.39 8.94 8.31
CA ALA A 205 18.24 8.09 8.64
C ALA A 205 18.10 6.94 7.64
N ILE A 206 18.21 7.23 6.35
CA ILE A 206 18.18 6.20 5.30
C ILE A 206 19.33 5.20 5.49
N SER A 207 20.53 5.66 5.83
CA SER A 207 21.69 4.82 6.11
C SER A 207 21.43 3.83 7.24
N ARG A 208 20.89 4.30 8.37
CA ARG A 208 20.58 3.46 9.53
C ARG A 208 19.58 2.35 9.21
N VAL A 209 18.53 2.68 8.47
CA VAL A 209 17.46 1.72 8.15
C VAL A 209 17.85 0.80 6.99
N SER A 210 18.49 1.33 5.95
CA SER A 210 18.90 0.53 4.79
C SER A 210 20.16 -0.30 5.02
N GLY A 211 20.99 0.05 6.02
CA GLY A 211 22.34 -0.52 6.22
C GLY A 211 23.32 -0.17 5.10
N ILE A 212 23.03 0.88 4.30
CA ILE A 212 23.94 1.40 3.27
C ILE A 212 24.75 2.55 3.89
N ASN A 213 26.08 2.54 3.71
CA ASN A 213 26.95 3.59 4.22
C ASN A 213 26.49 4.98 3.73
N GLN A 214 26.43 5.97 4.65
CA GLN A 214 25.97 7.33 4.34
C GLN A 214 26.82 8.02 3.25
N ASN A 215 28.15 7.81 3.24
CA ASN A 215 29.00 8.35 2.19
C ASN A 215 28.65 7.78 0.81
N LEU A 216 28.28 6.50 0.75
CA LEU A 216 27.83 5.85 -0.47
C LEU A 216 26.47 6.40 -0.92
N LEU A 217 25.54 6.65 0.00
CA LEU A 217 24.26 7.31 -0.30
C LEU A 217 24.46 8.72 -0.82
N SER A 218 25.42 9.48 -0.25
CA SER A 218 25.79 10.80 -0.76
C SER A 218 26.33 10.75 -2.18
N GLN A 219 27.20 9.77 -2.48
CA GLN A 219 27.70 9.56 -3.85
C GLN A 219 26.57 9.21 -4.82
N TYR A 220 25.57 8.42 -4.40
CA TYR A 220 24.38 8.14 -5.21
C TYR A 220 23.52 9.39 -5.41
N ALA A 221 23.26 10.17 -4.36
CA ALA A 221 22.44 11.40 -4.43
C ALA A 221 23.05 12.47 -5.35
N ASN A 222 24.37 12.51 -5.43
CA ASN A 222 25.11 13.47 -6.29
C ASN A 222 25.44 12.89 -7.68
N GLY A 223 24.99 11.69 -8.02
CA GLY A 223 25.24 11.05 -9.31
C GLY A 223 26.70 10.62 -9.54
N LEU A 224 27.56 10.69 -8.49
CA LEU A 224 28.98 10.30 -8.58
C LEU A 224 29.16 8.79 -8.73
N LYS A 225 28.15 8.02 -8.34
CA LYS A 225 28.15 6.56 -8.44
C LYS A 225 26.78 6.04 -8.80
N LYS A 226 26.72 5.07 -9.71
CA LYS A 226 25.47 4.42 -10.11
C LYS A 226 25.10 3.32 -9.12
N ALA A 227 23.89 3.38 -8.55
CA ALA A 227 23.38 2.33 -7.67
C ALA A 227 22.89 1.12 -8.48
N ARG A 228 23.15 -0.09 -7.98
CA ARG A 228 22.58 -1.31 -8.55
C ARG A 228 21.08 -1.40 -8.19
N PRO A 229 20.24 -2.10 -8.99
CA PRO A 229 18.81 -2.24 -8.71
C PRO A 229 18.50 -2.71 -7.27
N LYS A 230 19.29 -3.63 -6.74
CA LYS A 230 19.17 -4.11 -5.34
C LYS A 230 19.38 -2.98 -4.32
N GLN A 231 20.25 -2.02 -4.61
CA GLN A 231 20.49 -0.88 -3.71
C GLN A 231 19.34 0.12 -3.78
N ILE A 232 18.83 0.40 -4.98
CA ILE A 232 17.66 1.28 -5.17
C ILE A 232 16.47 0.72 -4.39
N LYS A 233 16.22 -0.59 -4.48
CA LYS A 233 15.16 -1.26 -3.73
C LYS A 233 15.35 -1.11 -2.21
N ARG A 234 16.56 -1.30 -1.68
CA ARG A 234 16.86 -1.12 -0.24
C ARG A 234 16.66 0.32 0.21
N ILE A 235 17.01 1.30 -0.61
CA ILE A 235 16.79 2.73 -0.31
C ILE A 235 15.28 3.00 -0.25
N MET A 236 14.51 2.51 -1.23
CA MET A 236 13.06 2.68 -1.26
C MET A 236 12.37 2.02 -0.06
N GLU A 237 12.76 0.79 0.28
CA GLU A 237 12.25 0.08 1.47
C GLU A 237 12.56 0.86 2.76
N ALA A 238 13.76 1.43 2.88
CA ALA A 238 14.14 2.25 4.04
C ALA A 238 13.27 3.53 4.14
N ILE A 239 13.04 4.23 3.04
CA ILE A 239 12.16 5.40 2.99
C ILE A 239 10.73 5.03 3.42
N HIS A 240 10.21 3.90 2.94
CA HIS A 240 8.88 3.42 3.33
C HIS A 240 8.79 3.06 4.82
N ILE A 241 9.83 2.45 5.39
CA ILE A 241 9.89 2.13 6.83
C ILE A 241 9.89 3.43 7.65
N ILE A 242 10.72 4.40 7.29
CA ILE A 242 10.81 5.68 7.98
C ILE A 242 9.46 6.43 7.87
N GLY A 243 8.87 6.49 6.68
CA GLY A 243 7.56 7.13 6.47
C GLY A 243 6.48 6.53 7.35
N ARG A 244 6.42 5.19 7.46
CA ARG A 244 5.49 4.51 8.36
C ARG A 244 5.74 4.85 9.83
N GLN A 245 6.99 4.86 10.28
CA GLN A 245 7.32 5.24 11.66
C GLN A 245 6.90 6.67 11.99
N LEU A 246 7.04 7.60 11.03
CA LEU A 246 6.61 8.98 11.21
C LEU A 246 5.08 9.12 11.27
N MET A 247 4.32 8.28 10.56
CA MET A 247 2.85 8.28 10.62
C MET A 247 2.30 7.90 12.00
N PHE A 248 3.04 7.11 12.77
CA PHE A 248 2.63 6.63 14.09
C PHE A 248 3.26 7.43 15.25
N ALA A 249 4.01 8.50 14.95
CA ALA A 249 4.50 9.38 15.99
C ALA A 249 3.34 10.20 16.56
N VAL A 250 2.91 9.86 17.78
CA VAL A 250 1.90 10.61 18.55
C VAL A 250 2.64 11.51 19.54
N VAL A 251 2.20 12.78 19.64
CA VAL A 251 2.70 13.74 20.63
C VAL A 251 1.84 13.65 21.87
#